data_279e68670262ccd54edf6b6befd8ecb6
#
_entry.id   279e68670262ccd54edf6b6befd8ecb6
#
_cell.length_a   1.000
_cell.length_b   1.000
_cell.length_c   1.000
_cell.angle_alpha   90.00
_cell.angle_beta   90.00
_cell.angle_gamma   90.00
#
_symmetry.space_group_name_H-M   'P 1'
#
loop_
_entity.id
_entity.type
_entity.pdbx_description
1 polymer ?
#
loop_
_entity_poly.entity_id
_entity_poly.type
_entity_poly.pdbx_seq_one_letter_code
_entity_poly.pdbx_strand_id
1 'polypeptide(L)'
;MKHFLLIIAVVALVGCGDGGKKAVAEAKAAANSKPGQNSPPKHTKDSLALIKERIAKNEAVLVDVREKNEWEDGHLQSAIFLPLSGLKEGGASESFATKLSVKLPKDKIVYCHCLSGGRVLPASAILQKLGYDVRPLKSGYELLLKAGFEKAK
;
A
#
# COMPACT_ATOMS: atom_id res chain seq x y z
N MET A 1 16.69 -6.83 -59.61
CA MET A 1 17.12 -8.04 -60.33
C MET A 1 17.45 -9.10 -59.32
N LYS A 2 16.88 -10.30 -59.53
CA LYS A 2 17.12 -11.61 -58.90
C LYS A 2 16.51 -11.75 -57.51
N HIS A 3 15.29 -12.29 -57.32
CA HIS A 3 14.72 -13.64 -57.48
C HIS A 3 15.59 -14.73 -56.84
N PHE A 4 15.04 -15.37 -55.78
CA PHE A 4 15.07 -16.82 -55.51
C PHE A 4 14.21 -17.03 -54.25
N LEU A 5 12.99 -17.48 -54.37
CA LEU A 5 12.36 -18.82 -54.51
C LEU A 5 12.68 -19.75 -53.33
N LEU A 6 11.72 -19.86 -52.42
CA LEU A 6 10.90 -21.03 -52.05
C LEU A 6 11.64 -22.37 -51.84
N ILE A 7 11.59 -22.90 -50.65
CA ILE A 7 11.37 -24.33 -50.44
C ILE A 7 10.54 -24.54 -49.16
N ILE A 8 9.39 -25.16 -49.35
CA ILE A 8 8.48 -25.72 -48.33
C ILE A 8 9.03 -27.10 -47.94
N ALA A 9 9.08 -27.38 -46.64
CA ALA A 9 9.13 -28.76 -46.16
C ALA A 9 8.20 -28.91 -44.96
N VAL A 10 7.06 -29.50 -45.22
CA VAL A 10 6.10 -30.05 -44.27
C VAL A 10 6.67 -31.38 -43.76
N VAL A 11 6.85 -31.54 -42.47
CA VAL A 11 6.88 -32.86 -41.84
C VAL A 11 5.99 -32.81 -40.59
N ALA A 12 4.85 -33.44 -40.71
CA ALA A 12 3.99 -33.84 -39.62
C ALA A 12 4.59 -35.09 -38.97
N LEU A 13 4.72 -35.09 -37.64
CA LEU A 13 4.71 -36.34 -36.88
C LEU A 13 4.10 -36.07 -35.47
N VAL A 14 3.04 -36.81 -35.26
CA VAL A 14 2.24 -37.00 -34.05
C VAL A 14 3.11 -37.59 -32.96
N GLY A 15 2.97 -37.08 -31.70
CA GLY A 15 3.52 -37.69 -30.53
C GLY A 15 2.79 -37.16 -29.26
N CYS A 16 1.82 -37.97 -28.81
CA CYS A 16 1.19 -37.83 -27.50
C CYS A 16 2.24 -37.86 -26.39
N GLY A 17 2.09 -36.97 -25.38
CA GLY A 17 2.87 -36.99 -24.16
C GLY A 17 2.27 -36.00 -23.18
N ASP A 18 1.28 -36.51 -22.43
CA ASP A 18 0.60 -35.86 -21.30
C ASP A 18 1.58 -35.60 -20.16
N GLY A 19 1.39 -34.53 -19.44
CA GLY A 19 1.97 -34.39 -18.08
C GLY A 19 2.89 -33.19 -17.86
N GLY A 20 2.38 -32.16 -17.21
CA GLY A 20 3.22 -31.32 -16.38
C GLY A 20 3.50 -29.89 -16.81
N LYS A 21 2.48 -29.06 -16.97
CA LYS A 21 2.63 -27.58 -16.95
C LYS A 21 1.39 -26.90 -16.34
N LYS A 22 1.13 -27.18 -15.06
CA LYS A 22 0.12 -26.48 -14.27
C LYS A 22 0.59 -26.19 -12.84
N ALA A 23 1.74 -25.56 -12.68
CA ALA A 23 2.19 -25.21 -11.32
C ALA A 23 3.02 -23.93 -11.19
N VAL A 24 3.12 -23.08 -12.21
CA VAL A 24 3.91 -21.83 -12.12
C VAL A 24 3.14 -20.56 -12.45
N ALA A 25 1.83 -20.64 -12.68
CA ALA A 25 1.00 -19.46 -13.00
C ALA A 25 0.18 -18.92 -11.81
N GLU A 26 0.09 -19.65 -10.70
CA GLU A 26 -0.75 -19.26 -9.55
C GLU A 26 -0.05 -18.43 -8.47
N ALA A 27 1.27 -18.31 -8.50
CA ALA A 27 2.01 -17.55 -7.47
C ALA A 27 2.12 -16.04 -7.73
N LYS A 28 1.64 -15.51 -8.86
CA LYS A 28 1.77 -14.09 -9.23
C LYS A 28 0.48 -13.28 -9.13
N ALA A 29 -0.64 -13.89 -8.82
CA ALA A 29 -1.96 -13.23 -8.74
C ALA A 29 -2.37 -12.81 -7.32
N ALA A 30 -1.63 -13.19 -6.27
CA ALA A 30 -1.99 -12.90 -4.89
C ALA A 30 -1.48 -11.56 -4.33
N ALA A 31 -0.79 -10.75 -5.12
CA ALA A 31 -0.12 -9.53 -4.64
C ALA A 31 -0.89 -8.22 -4.91
N ASN A 32 -2.07 -8.22 -5.51
CA ASN A 32 -2.75 -6.97 -5.88
C ASN A 32 -4.28 -6.97 -5.68
N SER A 33 -4.77 -7.58 -4.61
CA SER A 33 -6.13 -7.31 -4.18
C SER A 33 -6.13 -6.09 -3.26
N LYS A 34 -6.58 -4.94 -3.75
CA LYS A 34 -7.00 -3.82 -2.89
C LYS A 34 -7.97 -4.40 -1.86
N PRO A 35 -7.73 -4.20 -0.55
CA PRO A 35 -8.69 -4.64 0.46
C PRO A 35 -10.05 -4.04 0.13
N GLY A 36 -11.11 -4.86 0.11
CA GLY A 36 -12.43 -4.42 -0.30
C GLY A 36 -12.87 -3.17 0.45
N GLN A 37 -13.21 -2.13 -0.28
CA GLN A 37 -13.55 -0.79 0.21
C GLN A 37 -14.79 -0.74 1.14
N ASN A 38 -15.46 -1.89 1.38
CA ASN A 38 -16.71 -2.00 2.14
C ASN A 38 -16.60 -2.73 3.47
N SER A 39 -15.42 -3.20 3.87
CA SER A 39 -15.25 -3.86 5.17
C SER A 39 -14.70 -2.88 6.21
N PRO A 40 -15.13 -2.98 7.50
CA PRO A 40 -14.55 -2.17 8.56
C PRO A 40 -13.03 -2.34 8.61
N PRO A 41 -12.27 -1.24 8.77
CA PRO A 41 -10.81 -1.32 8.86
C PRO A 41 -10.36 -2.22 10.00
N LYS A 42 -9.39 -3.09 9.72
CA LYS A 42 -8.74 -3.94 10.71
C LYS A 42 -7.25 -3.69 10.67
N HIS A 43 -6.58 -3.81 11.82
CA HIS A 43 -5.12 -3.70 11.86
C HIS A 43 -4.47 -4.67 10.88
N THR A 44 -3.48 -4.18 10.14
CA THR A 44 -2.69 -5.01 9.24
C THR A 44 -1.92 -6.09 10.01
N LYS A 45 -1.67 -7.21 9.34
CA LYS A 45 -0.78 -8.28 9.82
C LYS A 45 0.63 -8.14 9.24
N ASP A 46 0.90 -7.14 8.41
CA ASP A 46 2.21 -6.88 7.84
C ASP A 46 3.23 -6.66 8.97
N SER A 47 4.38 -7.30 8.87
CA SER A 47 5.47 -7.10 9.83
C SER A 47 6.09 -5.71 9.67
N LEU A 48 6.66 -5.16 10.76
CA LEU A 48 7.34 -3.85 10.71
C LEU A 48 8.53 -3.86 9.74
N ALA A 49 9.22 -5.00 9.60
CA ALA A 49 10.28 -5.17 8.61
C ALA A 49 9.77 -5.03 7.18
N LEU A 50 8.66 -5.70 6.83
CA LEU A 50 8.03 -5.58 5.52
C LEU A 50 7.54 -4.17 5.23
N ILE A 51 7.00 -3.49 6.24
CA ILE A 51 6.54 -2.10 6.12
C ILE A 51 7.71 -1.17 5.79
N LYS A 52 8.83 -1.30 6.52
CA LYS A 52 10.06 -0.53 6.25
C LYS A 52 10.59 -0.81 4.83
N GLU A 53 10.62 -2.07 4.42
CA GLU A 53 11.05 -2.46 3.08
C GLU A 53 10.20 -1.80 1.99
N ARG A 54 8.87 -1.84 2.11
CA ARG A 54 7.96 -1.21 1.14
C ARG A 54 8.10 0.31 1.08
N ILE A 55 8.30 0.95 2.24
CA ILE A 55 8.55 2.40 2.29
C ILE A 55 9.87 2.71 1.59
N ALA A 56 10.93 1.95 1.86
CA ALA A 56 12.23 2.13 1.23
C ALA A 56 12.18 1.92 -0.30
N LYS A 57 11.35 0.99 -0.78
CA LYS A 57 11.10 0.75 -2.21
C LYS A 57 10.12 1.73 -2.85
N ASN A 58 9.63 2.71 -2.10
CA ASN A 58 8.62 3.67 -2.56
C ASN A 58 7.28 3.04 -2.99
N GLU A 59 6.98 1.83 -2.50
CA GLU A 59 5.72 1.09 -2.72
C GLU A 59 4.64 1.49 -1.71
N ALA A 60 5.05 2.08 -0.60
CA ALA A 60 4.18 2.50 0.48
C ALA A 60 4.59 3.84 1.07
N VAL A 61 3.66 4.49 1.76
CA VAL A 61 3.89 5.69 2.56
C VAL A 61 3.42 5.45 3.99
N LEU A 62 4.05 6.15 4.93
CA LEU A 62 3.65 6.15 6.34
C LEU A 62 2.88 7.44 6.64
N VAL A 63 1.74 7.33 7.31
CA VAL A 63 0.89 8.47 7.69
C VAL A 63 0.76 8.49 9.22
N ASP A 64 1.05 9.63 9.82
CA ASP A 64 0.80 9.90 11.23
C ASP A 64 -0.54 10.60 11.39
N VAL A 65 -1.49 9.94 12.06
CA VAL A 65 -2.84 10.48 12.32
C VAL A 65 -3.00 11.03 13.73
N ARG A 66 -1.88 11.29 14.43
CA ARG A 66 -1.88 11.97 15.72
C ARG A 66 -2.25 13.44 15.52
N GLU A 67 -2.54 14.13 16.62
CA GLU A 67 -2.85 15.54 16.57
C GLU A 67 -1.56 16.41 16.53
N LYS A 68 -1.75 17.68 16.19
CA LYS A 68 -0.64 18.62 15.92
C LYS A 68 0.37 18.71 17.07
N ASN A 69 -0.10 18.82 18.31
CA ASN A 69 0.77 18.88 19.49
C ASN A 69 1.67 17.63 19.62
N GLU A 70 1.11 16.42 19.41
CA GLU A 70 1.87 15.18 19.46
C GLU A 70 2.91 15.08 18.33
N TRP A 71 2.57 15.63 17.14
CA TRP A 71 3.47 15.70 16.02
C TRP A 71 4.65 16.67 16.28
N GLU A 72 4.36 17.82 16.87
CA GLU A 72 5.36 18.85 17.21
C GLU A 72 6.31 18.38 18.33
N ASP A 73 5.84 17.59 19.28
CA ASP A 73 6.68 16.95 20.32
C ASP A 73 7.66 15.93 19.74
N GLY A 74 7.41 15.46 18.54
CA GLY A 74 8.27 14.56 17.79
C GLY A 74 7.50 13.63 16.89
N HIS A 75 8.04 13.37 15.70
CA HIS A 75 7.41 12.52 14.69
C HIS A 75 8.44 11.67 13.95
N LEU A 76 7.97 10.72 13.15
CA LEU A 76 8.83 9.89 12.31
C LEU A 76 9.21 10.64 11.04
N GLN A 77 10.48 10.60 10.67
CA GLN A 77 11.03 11.36 9.54
C GLN A 77 10.33 11.04 8.20
N SER A 78 9.92 9.80 8.00
CA SER A 78 9.25 9.35 6.78
C SER A 78 7.73 9.52 6.81
N ALA A 79 7.15 10.03 7.89
CA ALA A 79 5.71 10.11 8.04
C ALA A 79 5.13 11.38 7.39
N ILE A 80 3.96 11.23 6.79
CA ILE A 80 3.12 12.33 6.29
C ILE A 80 2.15 12.70 7.41
N PHE A 81 2.14 13.96 7.83
CA PHE A 81 1.21 14.44 8.85
C PHE A 81 -0.21 14.59 8.28
N LEU A 82 -1.15 13.86 8.88
CA LEU A 82 -2.55 13.88 8.48
C LEU A 82 -3.44 13.60 9.70
N PRO A 83 -3.66 14.60 10.56
CA PRO A 83 -4.34 14.43 11.84
C PRO A 83 -5.78 13.93 11.67
N LEU A 84 -6.23 13.09 12.60
CA LEU A 84 -7.58 12.53 12.57
C LEU A 84 -8.66 13.61 12.63
N SER A 85 -8.44 14.69 13.38
CA SER A 85 -9.35 15.86 13.39
C SER A 85 -9.55 16.43 12.00
N GLY A 86 -8.46 16.70 11.27
CA GLY A 86 -8.51 17.21 9.90
C GLY A 86 -9.17 16.25 8.91
N LEU A 87 -8.94 14.92 9.08
CA LEU A 87 -9.64 13.91 8.30
C LEU A 87 -11.15 13.92 8.54
N LYS A 88 -11.58 14.08 9.79
CA LYS A 88 -13.02 14.17 10.14
C LYS A 88 -13.66 15.43 9.62
N GLU A 89 -12.99 16.58 9.72
CA GLU A 89 -13.47 17.86 9.21
C GLU A 89 -13.56 17.88 7.68
N GLY A 90 -12.51 17.40 7.01
CA GLY A 90 -12.47 17.32 5.55
C GLY A 90 -13.45 16.31 4.99
N GLY A 91 -13.65 15.22 5.71
CA GLY A 91 -14.61 14.18 5.42
C GLY A 91 -14.56 13.67 3.98
N ALA A 92 -15.74 13.60 3.35
CA ALA A 92 -15.90 13.15 1.97
C ALA A 92 -16.01 14.33 0.98
N SER A 93 -15.63 15.56 1.35
CA SER A 93 -15.73 16.69 0.43
C SER A 93 -14.74 16.55 -0.73
N GLU A 94 -15.19 16.88 -1.93
CA GLU A 94 -14.37 16.79 -3.15
C GLU A 94 -13.13 17.71 -3.08
N SER A 95 -13.30 18.92 -2.50
CA SER A 95 -12.20 19.85 -2.30
C SER A 95 -11.11 19.28 -1.38
N PHE A 96 -11.49 18.56 -0.32
CA PHE A 96 -10.56 17.89 0.56
C PHE A 96 -9.87 16.72 -0.15
N ALA A 97 -10.64 15.90 -0.88
CA ALA A 97 -10.08 14.77 -1.64
C ALA A 97 -9.02 15.24 -2.65
N THR A 98 -9.27 16.35 -3.35
CA THR A 98 -8.32 16.95 -4.30
C THR A 98 -7.05 17.43 -3.60
N LYS A 99 -7.17 18.19 -2.49
CA LYS A 99 -6.01 18.65 -1.72
C LYS A 99 -5.21 17.47 -1.14
N LEU A 100 -5.90 16.42 -0.68
CA LEU A 100 -5.27 15.23 -0.12
C LEU A 100 -4.49 14.45 -1.19
N SER A 101 -5.01 14.34 -2.41
CA SER A 101 -4.33 13.61 -3.50
C SER A 101 -2.98 14.20 -3.90
N VAL A 102 -2.75 15.48 -3.63
CA VAL A 102 -1.43 16.12 -3.84
C VAL A 102 -0.40 15.64 -2.81
N LYS A 103 -0.84 15.40 -1.57
CA LYS A 103 0.05 14.98 -0.46
C LYS A 103 0.17 13.47 -0.33
N LEU A 104 -0.88 12.74 -0.66
CA LEU A 104 -0.99 11.31 -0.44
C LEU A 104 -1.26 10.61 -1.78
N PRO A 105 -0.27 9.87 -2.33
CA PRO A 105 -0.41 9.18 -3.62
C PRO A 105 -1.39 8.00 -3.50
N LYS A 106 -2.29 7.87 -4.49
CA LYS A 106 -3.32 6.82 -4.51
C LYS A 106 -2.84 5.47 -5.06
N ASP A 107 -1.71 5.45 -5.69
CA ASP A 107 -1.07 4.28 -6.27
C ASP A 107 -0.23 3.49 -5.26
N LYS A 108 -0.07 4.01 -4.04
CA LYS A 108 0.73 3.40 -2.99
C LYS A 108 -0.11 2.86 -1.83
N ILE A 109 0.46 1.89 -1.12
CA ILE A 109 -0.06 1.43 0.16
C ILE A 109 0.11 2.54 1.20
N VAL A 110 -0.94 2.83 1.95
CA VAL A 110 -0.92 3.82 3.03
C VAL A 110 -0.92 3.11 4.38
N TYR A 111 0.21 3.10 5.05
CA TYR A 111 0.30 2.64 6.43
C TYR A 111 -0.01 3.79 7.38
N CYS A 112 -1.04 3.63 8.23
CA CYS A 112 -1.41 4.64 9.22
C CYS A 112 -0.93 4.23 10.61
N HIS A 113 -0.27 5.14 11.33
CA HIS A 113 0.05 4.98 12.74
C HIS A 113 -0.51 6.14 13.58
N CYS A 114 -0.61 5.92 14.88
CA CYS A 114 -0.92 6.95 15.88
C CYS A 114 -0.12 6.67 17.18
N LEU A 115 -0.60 7.12 18.32
CA LEU A 115 0.07 6.87 19.61
C LEU A 115 0.03 5.37 20.01
N SER A 116 -1.14 4.70 19.84
CA SER A 116 -1.39 3.34 20.37
C SER A 116 -2.23 2.44 19.48
N GLY A 117 -2.46 2.81 18.22
CA GLY A 117 -3.21 2.01 17.23
C GLY A 117 -4.74 2.22 17.22
N GLY A 118 -5.33 2.98 18.15
CA GLY A 118 -6.79 3.19 18.16
C GLY A 118 -7.30 4.14 17.09
N ARG A 119 -6.68 5.32 16.97
CA ARG A 119 -7.09 6.39 16.02
C ARG A 119 -6.91 6.02 14.55
N VAL A 120 -6.06 5.04 14.25
CA VAL A 120 -5.83 4.59 12.88
C VAL A 120 -7.06 3.95 12.25
N LEU A 121 -7.94 3.31 13.04
CA LEU A 121 -9.14 2.66 12.51
C LEU A 121 -10.15 3.66 11.93
N PRO A 122 -10.62 4.69 12.68
CA PRO A 122 -11.49 5.71 12.09
C PRO A 122 -10.81 6.52 10.99
N ALA A 123 -9.50 6.81 11.08
CA ALA A 123 -8.75 7.46 10.01
C ALA A 123 -8.76 6.61 8.73
N SER A 124 -8.49 5.31 8.85
CA SER A 124 -8.51 4.38 7.72
C SER A 124 -9.89 4.28 7.07
N ALA A 125 -10.97 4.30 7.85
CA ALA A 125 -12.33 4.29 7.30
C ALA A 125 -12.61 5.50 6.40
N ILE A 126 -12.11 6.69 6.78
CA ILE A 126 -12.24 7.90 5.96
C ILE A 126 -11.40 7.77 4.68
N LEU A 127 -10.13 7.39 4.81
CA LEU A 127 -9.22 7.27 3.67
C LEU A 127 -9.66 6.17 2.68
N GLN A 128 -10.20 5.05 3.16
CA GLN A 128 -10.75 4.00 2.30
C GLN A 128 -11.93 4.50 1.47
N LYS A 129 -12.85 5.29 2.05
CA LYS A 129 -13.94 5.94 1.31
C LYS A 129 -13.43 6.90 0.22
N LEU A 130 -12.26 7.48 0.42
CA LEU A 130 -11.58 8.33 -0.56
C LEU A 130 -10.76 7.54 -1.59
N GLY A 131 -10.78 6.20 -1.55
CA GLY A 131 -10.17 5.32 -2.54
C GLY A 131 -8.72 4.94 -2.30
N TYR A 132 -8.19 5.09 -1.07
CA TYR A 132 -6.82 4.69 -0.71
C TYR A 132 -6.74 3.22 -0.26
N ASP A 133 -5.64 2.52 -0.58
CA ASP A 133 -5.27 1.22 0.03
C ASP A 133 -4.65 1.47 1.41
N VAL A 134 -5.48 1.46 2.45
CA VAL A 134 -5.05 1.82 3.80
C VAL A 134 -4.88 0.58 4.67
N ARG A 135 -3.73 0.51 5.34
CA ARG A 135 -3.35 -0.57 6.26
C ARG A 135 -3.02 0.00 7.64
N PRO A 136 -4.00 0.04 8.55
CA PRO A 136 -3.80 0.60 9.89
C PRO A 136 -2.85 -0.25 10.72
N LEU A 137 -1.89 0.40 11.38
CA LEU A 137 -0.93 -0.25 12.27
C LEU A 137 -1.50 -0.39 13.68
N LYS A 138 -1.28 -1.55 14.31
CA LYS A 138 -1.50 -1.72 15.74
C LYS A 138 -0.39 -1.06 16.55
N SER A 139 0.82 -1.03 16.00
CA SER A 139 2.00 -0.42 16.63
C SER A 139 1.88 1.09 16.64
N GLY A 140 2.04 1.69 17.82
CA GLY A 140 2.08 3.13 18.00
C GLY A 140 3.47 3.72 17.81
N TYR A 141 3.58 5.04 17.94
CA TYR A 141 4.78 5.84 17.69
C TYR A 141 6.04 5.30 18.40
N GLU A 142 5.96 5.05 19.70
CA GLU A 142 7.10 4.56 20.48
C GLU A 142 7.57 3.16 20.03
N LEU A 143 6.63 2.27 19.64
CA LEU A 143 6.99 0.95 19.14
C LEU A 143 7.65 1.02 17.76
N LEU A 144 7.24 1.97 16.94
CA LEU A 144 7.87 2.22 15.64
C LEU A 144 9.31 2.73 15.81
N LEU A 145 9.55 3.65 16.74
CA LEU A 145 10.91 4.10 17.09
C LEU A 145 11.79 2.92 17.54
N LYS A 146 11.29 2.08 18.47
CA LYS A 146 12.00 0.89 18.94
C LYS A 146 12.28 -0.11 17.82
N ALA A 147 11.43 -0.16 16.81
CA ALA A 147 11.62 -0.99 15.61
C ALA A 147 12.57 -0.35 14.56
N GLY A 148 13.19 0.79 14.90
CA GLY A 148 14.18 1.46 14.07
C GLY A 148 13.58 2.31 12.93
N PHE A 149 12.37 2.83 13.10
CA PHE A 149 11.91 3.96 12.28
C PHE A 149 12.58 5.23 12.81
N GLU A 150 13.10 6.05 11.92
CA GLU A 150 13.88 7.23 12.30
C GLU A 150 12.97 8.35 12.81
N LYS A 151 13.38 9.01 13.88
CA LYS A 151 12.76 10.26 14.37
C LYS A 151 13.23 11.42 13.50
N ALA A 152 12.32 12.32 13.15
CA ALA A 152 12.69 13.59 12.52
C ALA A 152 13.60 14.41 13.46
N LYS A 153 14.55 15.13 12.84
CA LYS A 153 15.50 16.02 13.54
C LYS A 153 14.86 17.34 13.92
#